data_d332be5d3ce6e2e7e693dcbcc7f19465
#
_entry.id   d332be5d3ce6e2e7e693dcbcc7f19465
#
_cell.length_a   1.000
_cell.length_b   1.000
_cell.length_c   1.000
_cell.angle_alpha   90.00
_cell.angle_beta   90.00
_cell.angle_gamma   90.00
#
_symmetry.space_group_name_H-M   'P 1'
#
loop_
_entity.id
_entity.type
_entity.pdbx_description
1 polymer ?
#
loop_
_entity_poly.entity_id
_entity_poly.type
_entity_poly.pdbx_seq_one_letter_code
_entity_poly.pdbx_strand_id
1 'polypeptide(L)'
;MYIKQVICNCNINMMNGYDLSNDYVIAELVKDQILENIFSFLNLKDLKNCMLVCKTWFRILGDENNELWRFHCIRRLSEEVLRSDLLSNLPTYKTKLRAFLHAWSPNDCSRNIYIKPNGFTLHRNPVAQSTDACRGKIGFSRGRHAWEVIWEGPLGTVAVIGVSTKQAPLQCQGYVGLLGSDESSWGWNLVDNILLHNGDTQGDYPMMNNSPKYQIYLLTPNYIQLSQQCMGTLKYQWCM
;
A
#
# COMPACT_ATOMS: atom_id res chain seq x y z
N MET A 1 -1.90 0.69 14.99
CA MET A 1 -2.75 1.34 13.98
C MET A 1 -2.68 0.57 12.68
N TYR A 2 -3.81 0.25 12.04
CA TYR A 2 -3.91 -0.49 10.77
C TYR A 2 -4.35 0.45 9.65
N ILE A 3 -3.76 0.36 8.46
CA ILE A 3 -4.31 1.00 7.26
C ILE A 3 -5.00 -0.05 6.41
N LYS A 4 -6.24 0.20 6.07
CA LYS A 4 -7.05 -0.60 5.16
C LYS A 4 -7.25 0.18 3.85
N GLN A 5 -6.72 -0.32 2.73
CA GLN A 5 -6.96 0.26 1.41
C GLN A 5 -8.08 -0.50 0.70
N VAL A 6 -9.09 0.20 0.26
CA VAL A 6 -10.16 -0.37 -0.59
C VAL A 6 -9.76 -0.21 -2.05
N ILE A 7 -9.56 -1.31 -2.75
CA ILE A 7 -9.34 -1.31 -4.20
C ILE A 7 -10.67 -1.64 -4.87
N CYS A 8 -11.22 -0.71 -5.64
CA CYS A 8 -12.37 -1.00 -6.48
C CYS A 8 -11.93 -1.90 -7.64
N ASN A 9 -12.43 -3.14 -7.67
CA ASN A 9 -12.25 -4.06 -8.79
C ASN A 9 -13.26 -3.73 -9.89
N CYS A 10 -12.78 -3.49 -11.11
CA CYS A 10 -13.59 -3.62 -12.30
C CYS A 10 -13.57 -5.09 -12.74
N ASN A 11 -14.68 -5.80 -12.54
CA ASN A 11 -14.88 -7.16 -13.05
C ASN A 11 -15.09 -7.11 -14.56
N ILE A 12 -14.25 -7.82 -15.29
CA ILE A 12 -14.53 -8.21 -16.68
C ILE A 12 -14.82 -9.71 -16.67
N ASN A 13 -16.10 -10.05 -16.79
CA ASN A 13 -16.55 -11.42 -17.05
C ASN A 13 -16.26 -11.79 -18.50
N MET A 14 -15.57 -12.89 -18.73
CA MET A 14 -15.58 -13.57 -20.02
C MET A 14 -15.80 -15.06 -19.85
N MET A 15 -16.90 -15.52 -20.43
CA MET A 15 -17.24 -16.92 -20.69
C MET A 15 -16.39 -17.47 -21.83
N ASN A 16 -16.05 -18.78 -21.83
CA ASN A 16 -16.50 -19.72 -22.83
C ASN A 16 -15.82 -21.06 -22.71
N GLY A 17 -16.61 -22.13 -22.86
CA GLY A 17 -16.16 -23.49 -22.94
C GLY A 17 -15.69 -23.87 -24.36
N TYR A 18 -14.72 -24.75 -24.41
CA TYR A 18 -14.38 -25.54 -25.60
C TYR A 18 -13.97 -26.94 -25.18
N ASP A 19 -14.55 -27.89 -25.89
CA ASP A 19 -14.21 -29.31 -25.83
C ASP A 19 -13.03 -29.57 -26.78
N LEU A 20 -11.93 -30.11 -26.28
CA LEU A 20 -10.72 -30.36 -27.05
C LEU A 20 -10.15 -31.76 -26.73
N SER A 21 -9.68 -32.48 -27.76
CA SER A 21 -9.03 -33.77 -27.62
C SER A 21 -7.85 -33.68 -26.62
N ASN A 22 -7.65 -34.75 -25.83
CA ASN A 22 -6.67 -34.80 -24.73
C ASN A 22 -5.24 -34.33 -25.14
N ASP A 23 -4.80 -34.66 -26.34
CA ASP A 23 -3.45 -34.31 -26.82
C ASP A 23 -3.27 -32.81 -27.04
N TYR A 24 -4.31 -32.11 -27.47
CA TYR A 24 -4.27 -30.66 -27.66
C TYR A 24 -4.27 -29.91 -26.30
N VAL A 25 -5.03 -30.42 -25.35
CA VAL A 25 -5.07 -29.89 -23.99
C VAL A 25 -3.70 -30.03 -23.29
N ILE A 26 -3.04 -31.16 -23.44
CA ILE A 26 -1.70 -31.41 -22.89
C ILE A 26 -0.67 -30.46 -23.53
N ALA A 27 -0.71 -30.27 -24.84
CA ALA A 27 0.19 -29.36 -25.54
C ALA A 27 0.00 -27.89 -25.10
N GLU A 28 -1.23 -27.44 -24.87
CA GLU A 28 -1.51 -26.09 -24.32
C GLU A 28 -1.02 -25.95 -22.87
N LEU A 29 -1.26 -26.92 -22.02
CA LEU A 29 -0.81 -26.93 -20.63
C LEU A 29 0.73 -26.86 -20.53
N VAL A 30 1.44 -27.62 -21.34
CA VAL A 30 2.93 -27.58 -21.38
C VAL A 30 3.41 -26.21 -21.85
N LYS A 31 2.76 -25.61 -22.82
CA LYS A 31 3.07 -24.27 -23.32
C LYS A 31 2.85 -23.19 -22.25
N ASP A 32 1.74 -23.27 -21.52
CA ASP A 32 1.45 -22.36 -20.41
C ASP A 32 2.50 -22.50 -19.29
N GLN A 33 2.87 -23.73 -18.92
CA GLN A 33 3.89 -23.99 -17.91
C GLN A 33 5.26 -23.39 -18.29
N ILE A 34 5.65 -23.48 -19.55
CA ILE A 34 6.90 -22.88 -20.04
C ILE A 34 6.82 -21.35 -19.92
N LEU A 35 5.69 -20.74 -20.29
CA LEU A 35 5.48 -19.29 -20.17
C LEU A 35 5.51 -18.85 -18.70
N GLU A 36 4.88 -19.58 -17.80
CA GLU A 36 4.91 -19.32 -16.36
C GLU A 36 6.35 -19.32 -15.82
N ASN A 37 7.13 -20.31 -16.23
CA ASN A 37 8.55 -20.40 -15.86
C ASN A 37 9.33 -19.18 -16.38
N ILE A 38 9.15 -18.77 -17.63
CA ILE A 38 9.79 -17.58 -18.19
C ILE A 38 9.37 -16.33 -17.41
N PHE A 39 8.08 -16.15 -17.15
CA PHE A 39 7.55 -15.02 -16.41
C PHE A 39 8.04 -14.97 -14.97
N SER A 40 8.35 -16.11 -14.37
CA SER A 40 8.89 -16.15 -13.00
C SER A 40 10.25 -15.44 -12.87
N PHE A 41 11.02 -15.31 -13.95
CA PHE A 41 12.30 -14.60 -13.97
C PHE A 41 12.17 -13.10 -14.21
N LEU A 42 11.03 -12.64 -14.71
CA LEU A 42 10.81 -11.23 -15.03
C LEU A 42 10.53 -10.40 -13.75
N ASN A 43 10.80 -9.11 -13.81
CA ASN A 43 10.37 -8.20 -12.75
C ASN A 43 8.88 -7.81 -12.91
N LEU A 44 8.28 -7.26 -11.87
CA LEU A 44 6.84 -6.95 -11.87
C LEU A 44 6.45 -5.87 -12.90
N LYS A 45 7.37 -4.97 -13.24
CA LYS A 45 7.12 -3.94 -14.27
C LYS A 45 7.01 -4.58 -15.64
N ASP A 46 7.91 -5.51 -15.95
CA ASP A 46 7.91 -6.22 -17.22
C ASP A 46 6.71 -7.16 -17.34
N LEU A 47 6.32 -7.84 -16.25
CA LEU A 47 5.08 -8.65 -16.23
C LEU A 47 3.83 -7.81 -16.56
N LYS A 48 3.76 -6.58 -16.08
CA LYS A 48 2.67 -5.67 -16.45
C LYS A 48 2.65 -5.40 -17.95
N ASN A 49 3.81 -5.22 -18.57
CA ASN A 49 3.92 -5.03 -20.01
C ASN A 49 3.57 -6.33 -20.77
N CYS A 50 3.99 -7.48 -20.26
CA CYS A 50 3.65 -8.79 -20.83
C CYS A 50 2.14 -9.03 -20.90
N MET A 51 1.37 -8.55 -19.92
CA MET A 51 -0.11 -8.65 -19.96
C MET A 51 -0.74 -7.93 -21.16
N LEU A 52 -0.04 -7.03 -21.81
CA LEU A 52 -0.53 -6.26 -22.95
C LEU A 52 -0.16 -6.87 -24.31
N VAL A 53 0.64 -7.96 -24.33
CA VAL A 53 1.18 -8.55 -25.58
C VAL A 53 0.14 -9.37 -26.32
N CYS A 54 -0.52 -10.32 -25.65
CA CYS A 54 -1.54 -11.16 -26.26
C CYS A 54 -2.50 -11.76 -25.22
N LYS A 55 -3.62 -12.33 -25.70
CA LYS A 55 -4.66 -12.93 -24.85
C LYS A 55 -4.13 -14.08 -23.98
N THR A 56 -3.25 -14.93 -24.49
CA THR A 56 -2.66 -16.04 -23.73
C THR A 56 -1.83 -15.53 -22.56
N TRP A 57 -0.95 -14.54 -22.78
CA TRP A 57 -0.15 -13.94 -21.74
C TRP A 57 -1.01 -13.20 -20.71
N PHE A 58 -2.04 -12.51 -21.18
CA PHE A 58 -3.01 -11.87 -20.29
C PHE A 58 -3.73 -12.88 -19.41
N ARG A 59 -4.18 -14.02 -19.97
CA ARG A 59 -4.83 -15.09 -19.23
C ARG A 59 -3.96 -15.68 -18.15
N ILE A 60 -2.71 -16.07 -18.48
CA ILE A 60 -1.75 -16.65 -17.53
C ILE A 60 -1.43 -15.66 -16.40
N LEU A 61 -1.09 -14.44 -16.75
CA LEU A 61 -0.73 -13.40 -15.77
C LEU A 61 -1.96 -12.83 -15.05
N GLY A 62 -3.14 -12.99 -15.60
CA GLY A 62 -4.42 -12.60 -15.02
C GLY A 62 -4.87 -13.55 -13.91
N ASP A 63 -4.57 -14.83 -14.02
CA ASP A 63 -4.94 -15.83 -13.02
C ASP A 63 -4.25 -15.56 -11.70
N GLU A 64 -5.06 -15.23 -10.68
CA GLU A 64 -4.57 -14.87 -9.34
C GLU A 64 -4.05 -16.08 -8.54
N ASN A 65 -4.45 -17.32 -8.93
CA ASN A 65 -4.04 -18.56 -8.30
C ASN A 65 -2.79 -19.18 -8.94
N ASN A 66 -2.27 -18.57 -10.01
CA ASN A 66 -1.10 -19.09 -10.70
C ASN A 66 0.12 -19.12 -9.78
N GLU A 67 0.87 -20.25 -9.79
CA GLU A 67 2.08 -20.47 -8.99
C GLU A 67 3.19 -19.42 -9.26
N LEU A 68 3.18 -18.80 -10.42
CA LEU A 68 4.03 -17.67 -10.77
C LEU A 68 4.01 -16.59 -9.67
N TRP A 69 2.83 -16.25 -9.14
CA TRP A 69 2.70 -15.23 -8.11
C TRP A 69 3.28 -15.67 -6.76
N ARG A 70 3.24 -16.98 -6.48
CA ARG A 70 3.91 -17.56 -5.31
C ARG A 70 5.42 -17.34 -5.39
N PHE A 71 6.06 -17.63 -6.55
CA PHE A 71 7.49 -17.38 -6.75
C PHE A 71 7.85 -15.90 -6.54
N HIS A 72 7.04 -15.00 -7.09
CA HIS A 72 7.27 -13.57 -6.91
C HIS A 72 7.09 -13.10 -5.45
N CYS A 73 6.16 -13.70 -4.71
CA CYS A 73 5.99 -13.45 -3.29
C CYS A 73 7.20 -13.91 -2.47
N ILE A 74 7.61 -15.17 -2.61
CA ILE A 74 8.71 -15.76 -1.83
C ILE A 74 10.02 -15.01 -2.05
N ARG A 75 10.25 -14.48 -3.24
CA ARG A 75 11.45 -13.66 -3.52
C ARG A 75 11.47 -12.31 -2.81
N ARG A 76 10.33 -11.79 -2.39
CA ARG A 76 10.19 -10.43 -1.85
C ARG A 76 9.73 -10.37 -0.41
N LEU A 77 9.07 -11.40 0.04
CA LEU A 77 8.45 -11.51 1.35
C LEU A 77 9.04 -12.73 2.06
N SER A 78 9.47 -12.55 3.30
CA SER A 78 9.82 -13.71 4.12
C SER A 78 8.58 -14.56 4.40
N GLU A 79 8.80 -15.83 4.72
CA GLU A 79 7.71 -16.73 5.07
C GLU A 79 6.94 -16.24 6.30
N GLU A 80 7.64 -15.65 7.26
CA GLU A 80 7.03 -15.00 8.44
C GLU A 80 6.04 -13.90 8.03
N VAL A 81 6.43 -13.07 7.07
CA VAL A 81 5.56 -11.99 6.55
C VAL A 81 4.33 -12.56 5.85
N LEU A 82 4.49 -13.61 5.05
CA LEU A 82 3.37 -14.26 4.33
C LEU A 82 2.37 -14.92 5.28
N ARG A 83 2.82 -15.36 6.45
CA ARG A 83 1.99 -15.95 7.52
C ARG A 83 1.45 -14.93 8.49
N SER A 84 1.86 -13.67 8.41
CA SER A 84 1.37 -12.63 9.33
C SER A 84 -0.14 -12.42 9.19
N ASP A 85 -0.79 -12.04 10.28
CA ASP A 85 -2.25 -11.79 10.33
C ASP A 85 -2.71 -10.80 9.24
N LEU A 86 -1.83 -9.89 8.84
CA LEU A 86 -2.12 -8.87 7.82
C LEU A 86 -2.22 -9.45 6.40
N LEU A 87 -1.49 -10.52 6.10
CA LEU A 87 -1.47 -11.15 4.78
C LEU A 87 -2.14 -12.52 4.76
N SER A 88 -2.30 -13.19 5.91
CA SER A 88 -2.89 -14.53 6.01
C SER A 88 -4.31 -14.57 5.44
N ASN A 89 -5.09 -13.52 5.69
CA ASN A 89 -6.48 -13.41 5.24
C ASN A 89 -6.64 -13.08 3.74
N LEU A 90 -5.56 -12.77 3.04
CA LEU A 90 -5.62 -12.53 1.60
C LEU A 90 -5.59 -13.85 0.83
N PRO A 91 -6.55 -14.07 -0.09
CA PRO A 91 -6.81 -15.39 -0.65
C PRO A 91 -5.70 -15.88 -1.59
N THR A 92 -5.02 -15.00 -2.32
CA THR A 92 -4.07 -15.37 -3.36
C THR A 92 -2.69 -14.73 -3.16
N TYR A 93 -1.65 -15.35 -3.70
CA TYR A 93 -0.29 -14.77 -3.68
C TYR A 93 -0.21 -13.46 -4.46
N LYS A 94 -0.98 -13.32 -5.52
CA LYS A 94 -1.06 -12.07 -6.29
C LYS A 94 -1.64 -10.93 -5.47
N THR A 95 -2.70 -11.20 -4.68
CA THR A 95 -3.26 -10.20 -3.77
C THR A 95 -2.31 -9.86 -2.63
N LYS A 96 -1.60 -10.85 -2.05
CA LYS A 96 -0.56 -10.61 -1.05
C LYS A 96 0.56 -9.72 -1.59
N LEU A 97 1.04 -10.01 -2.80
CA LEU A 97 2.07 -9.22 -3.47
C LEU A 97 1.58 -7.79 -3.76
N ARG A 98 0.36 -7.65 -4.27
CA ARG A 98 -0.27 -6.34 -4.49
C ARG A 98 -0.35 -5.53 -3.20
N ALA A 99 -0.78 -6.16 -2.10
CA ALA A 99 -0.79 -5.54 -0.79
C ALA A 99 0.60 -5.02 -0.38
N PHE A 100 1.61 -5.85 -0.50
CA PHE A 100 2.97 -5.49 -0.13
C PHE A 100 3.57 -4.35 -0.98
N LEU A 101 3.16 -4.24 -2.24
CA LEU A 101 3.58 -3.12 -3.08
C LEU A 101 3.05 -1.77 -2.56
N HIS A 102 1.97 -1.78 -1.81
CA HIS A 102 1.40 -0.58 -1.21
C HIS A 102 1.85 -0.33 0.25
N ALA A 103 2.72 -1.15 0.78
CA ALA A 103 3.27 -1.02 2.13
C ALA A 103 4.12 0.27 2.31
N TRP A 104 4.59 0.52 3.54
CA TRP A 104 5.51 1.62 3.82
C TRP A 104 6.83 1.49 3.06
N SER A 105 7.40 2.61 2.66
CA SER A 105 8.65 2.66 1.92
C SER A 105 9.83 2.83 2.88
N PRO A 106 10.73 1.84 2.99
CA PRO A 106 11.95 2.00 3.79
C PRO A 106 12.93 3.01 3.19
N ASN A 107 12.78 3.31 1.89
CA ASN A 107 13.62 4.28 1.19
C ASN A 107 13.04 5.71 1.22
N ASP A 108 11.87 5.88 1.81
CA ASP A 108 11.12 7.14 1.83
C ASP A 108 10.55 7.37 3.23
N CYS A 109 11.42 7.30 4.22
CA CYS A 109 11.12 7.52 5.63
C CYS A 109 12.27 8.22 6.34
N SER A 110 11.96 8.87 7.46
CA SER A 110 12.98 9.42 8.35
C SER A 110 13.89 8.33 8.93
N ARG A 111 15.13 8.67 9.20
CA ARG A 111 16.11 7.80 9.87
C ARG A 111 15.68 7.30 11.25
N ASN A 112 14.76 7.99 11.90
CA ASN A 112 14.25 7.64 13.22
C ASN A 112 13.02 6.69 13.15
N ILE A 113 12.61 6.32 11.95
CA ILE A 113 11.49 5.38 11.73
C ILE A 113 12.05 4.02 11.33
N TYR A 114 11.58 3.00 12.02
CA TYR A 114 11.82 1.60 11.69
C TYR A 114 10.54 0.97 11.12
N ILE A 115 10.66 0.37 9.94
CA ILE A 115 9.57 -0.39 9.32
C ILE A 115 9.80 -1.87 9.62
N LYS A 116 8.82 -2.54 10.23
CA LYS A 116 8.90 -3.97 10.50
C LYS A 116 9.00 -4.77 9.19
N PRO A 117 9.56 -6.00 9.23
CA PRO A 117 9.72 -6.85 8.03
C PRO A 117 8.42 -7.08 7.25
N ASN A 118 7.26 -7.05 7.92
CA ASN A 118 5.95 -7.16 7.27
C ASN A 118 5.65 -5.98 6.32
N GLY A 119 6.40 -4.90 6.38
CA GLY A 119 6.23 -3.70 5.56
C GLY A 119 5.03 -2.82 5.94
N PHE A 120 4.13 -3.31 6.79
CA PHE A 120 2.86 -2.64 7.12
C PHE A 120 2.86 -1.98 8.49
N THR A 121 3.84 -2.26 9.31
CA THR A 121 3.98 -1.70 10.64
C THR A 121 5.22 -0.83 10.67
N LEU A 122 5.06 0.41 11.07
CA LEU A 122 6.19 1.27 11.36
C LEU A 122 6.24 1.63 12.85
N HIS A 123 7.44 1.86 13.33
CA HIS A 123 7.72 2.27 14.68
C HIS A 123 8.71 3.43 14.65
N ARG A 124 8.43 4.49 15.39
CA ARG A 124 9.36 5.60 15.57
C ARG A 124 10.20 5.38 16.83
N ASN A 125 11.50 5.51 16.70
CA ASN A 125 12.40 5.54 17.85
C ASN A 125 12.16 6.82 18.68
N PRO A 126 12.24 6.74 20.01
CA PRO A 126 12.01 7.87 20.90
C PRO A 126 13.20 8.87 20.88
N VAL A 127 13.28 9.66 19.82
CA VAL A 127 14.28 10.72 19.67
C VAL A 127 13.64 12.05 20.05
N ALA A 128 14.22 12.73 21.04
CA ALA A 128 13.74 14.04 21.48
C ALA A 128 14.02 15.11 20.41
N GLN A 129 13.18 16.15 20.39
CA GLN A 129 13.31 17.30 19.48
C GLN A 129 13.41 16.92 18.00
N SER A 130 12.67 15.87 17.60
CA SER A 130 12.57 15.45 16.22
C SER A 130 11.12 15.12 15.88
N THR A 131 10.68 15.55 14.72
CA THR A 131 9.44 15.10 14.07
C THR A 131 9.81 14.31 12.84
N ASP A 132 9.18 13.16 12.68
CA ASP A 132 9.58 12.12 11.74
C ASP A 132 8.39 11.62 10.95
N ALA A 133 8.55 11.45 9.64
CA ALA A 133 7.51 10.99 8.72
C ALA A 133 8.00 9.83 7.84
N CYS A 134 7.04 9.09 7.33
CA CYS A 134 7.24 8.00 6.38
C CYS A 134 6.15 8.05 5.30
N ARG A 135 6.49 7.69 4.07
CA ARG A 135 5.56 7.54 2.94
C ARG A 135 5.36 6.08 2.55
N GLY A 136 4.23 5.77 1.93
CA GLY A 136 4.00 4.49 1.26
C GLY A 136 4.91 4.31 0.04
N LYS A 137 5.05 3.08 -0.47
CA LYS A 137 5.88 2.76 -1.65
C LYS A 137 5.34 3.34 -2.95
N ILE A 138 4.02 3.49 -3.05
CA ILE A 138 3.34 3.89 -4.30
C ILE A 138 2.60 5.20 -4.08
N GLY A 139 2.75 6.10 -5.05
CA GLY A 139 1.93 7.30 -5.18
C GLY A 139 0.86 7.14 -6.25
N PHE A 140 -0.19 7.94 -6.16
CA PHE A 140 -1.35 7.89 -7.02
C PHE A 140 -1.57 9.25 -7.68
N SER A 141 -1.88 9.22 -8.99
CA SER A 141 -2.21 10.43 -9.77
C SER A 141 -3.66 10.45 -10.25
N ARG A 142 -4.39 9.34 -10.08
CA ARG A 142 -5.77 9.19 -10.53
C ARG A 142 -6.51 8.19 -9.67
N GLY A 143 -7.83 8.31 -9.63
CA GLY A 143 -8.72 7.37 -8.96
C GLY A 143 -9.10 7.77 -7.55
N ARG A 144 -9.90 6.91 -6.92
CA ARG A 144 -10.30 7.02 -5.52
C ARG A 144 -9.53 5.98 -4.73
N HIS A 145 -8.91 6.40 -3.65
CA HIS A 145 -8.12 5.55 -2.79
C HIS A 145 -8.54 5.75 -1.36
N ALA A 146 -8.58 4.67 -0.59
CA ALA A 146 -8.89 4.71 0.83
C ALA A 146 -7.84 3.90 1.60
N TRP A 147 -7.48 4.37 2.78
CA TRP A 147 -6.58 3.69 3.70
C TRP A 147 -7.23 3.61 5.07
N GLU A 148 -7.11 2.47 5.71
CA GLU A 148 -7.39 2.35 7.13
C GLU A 148 -6.06 2.36 7.89
N VAL A 149 -5.95 3.28 8.83
CA VAL A 149 -4.74 3.49 9.62
C VAL A 149 -5.06 3.19 11.07
N ILE A 150 -4.41 2.19 11.68
CA ILE A 150 -4.58 1.88 13.10
C ILE A 150 -3.38 2.44 13.86
N TRP A 151 -3.65 3.33 14.79
CA TRP A 151 -2.67 3.91 15.68
C TRP A 151 -2.66 3.18 17.01
N GLU A 152 -1.52 2.60 17.38
CA GLU A 152 -1.33 1.94 18.69
C GLU A 152 -0.42 2.80 19.56
N GLY A 153 -0.90 3.12 20.76
CA GLY A 153 -0.18 3.93 21.74
C GLY A 153 -0.64 5.39 21.78
N PRO A 154 0.01 6.21 22.61
CA PRO A 154 -0.35 7.60 22.75
C PRO A 154 -0.04 8.40 21.50
N LEU A 155 -0.86 9.40 21.19
CA LEU A 155 -0.64 10.32 20.07
C LEU A 155 0.62 11.19 20.26
N GLY A 156 0.99 11.46 21.51
CA GLY A 156 2.08 12.36 21.82
C GLY A 156 1.74 13.83 21.51
N THR A 157 2.76 14.64 21.29
CA THR A 157 2.59 16.06 21.00
C THR A 157 2.15 16.32 19.55
N VAL A 158 2.57 15.45 18.62
CA VAL A 158 2.28 15.59 17.20
C VAL A 158 1.98 14.23 16.62
N ALA A 159 0.77 14.05 16.10
CA ALA A 159 0.32 12.84 15.44
C ALA A 159 -0.52 13.22 14.23
N VAL A 160 0.06 13.10 13.03
CA VAL A 160 -0.59 13.52 11.80
C VAL A 160 -0.59 12.40 10.78
N ILE A 161 -1.75 12.17 10.18
CA ILE A 161 -1.92 11.28 9.03
C ILE A 161 -2.31 12.14 7.84
N GLY A 162 -1.80 11.80 6.66
CA GLY A 162 -2.14 12.63 5.51
C GLY A 162 -1.58 12.11 4.21
N VAL A 163 -1.53 13.01 3.26
CA VAL A 163 -0.98 12.78 1.93
C VAL A 163 0.04 13.83 1.59
N SER A 164 1.03 13.45 0.84
CA SER A 164 2.05 14.38 0.39
C SER A 164 2.57 14.06 -0.99
N THR A 165 3.12 15.06 -1.63
CA THR A 165 3.99 14.87 -2.78
C THR A 165 5.38 14.39 -2.32
N LYS A 166 6.24 14.10 -3.29
CA LYS A 166 7.65 13.72 -3.00
C LYS A 166 8.47 14.88 -2.41
N GLN A 167 8.04 16.11 -2.61
CA GLN A 167 8.74 17.32 -2.14
C GLN A 167 8.60 17.53 -0.63
N ALA A 168 7.50 17.07 -0.02
CA ALA A 168 7.28 17.25 1.40
C ALA A 168 8.41 16.62 2.24
N PRO A 169 8.90 17.31 3.27
CA PRO A 169 9.98 16.80 4.11
C PRO A 169 9.55 15.59 4.93
N LEU A 170 10.51 14.73 5.27
CA LEU A 170 10.29 13.53 6.09
C LEU A 170 10.81 13.66 7.50
N GLN A 171 11.50 14.74 7.81
CA GLN A 171 12.05 15.00 9.13
C GLN A 171 12.23 16.50 9.34
N CYS A 172 11.97 16.97 10.56
CA CYS A 172 12.41 18.28 11.02
C CYS A 172 12.84 18.22 12.48
N GLN A 173 13.52 19.28 12.91
CA GLN A 173 13.86 19.47 14.31
C GLN A 173 12.67 20.09 15.07
N GLY A 174 12.48 19.70 16.31
CA GLY A 174 11.36 20.16 17.13
C GLY A 174 10.10 19.30 16.98
N TYR A 175 9.06 19.70 17.71
CA TYR A 175 7.74 19.04 17.70
C TYR A 175 6.76 19.84 16.81
N VAL A 176 7.03 19.86 15.52
CA VAL A 176 6.28 20.64 14.53
C VAL A 176 5.57 19.66 13.56
N GLY A 177 4.36 19.97 13.16
CA GLY A 177 3.66 19.23 12.12
C GLY A 177 4.41 19.27 10.79
N LEU A 178 4.79 18.12 10.23
CA LEU A 178 5.38 18.05 8.89
C LEU A 178 4.30 18.02 7.82
N LEU A 179 3.28 17.15 8.00
CA LEU A 179 2.17 17.05 7.05
C LEU A 179 1.22 18.20 7.26
N GLY A 180 0.93 18.92 6.17
CA GLY A 180 0.09 20.11 6.17
C GLY A 180 0.82 21.40 6.50
N SER A 181 2.15 21.37 6.74
CA SER A 181 2.95 22.57 7.02
C SER A 181 3.32 23.37 5.78
N ASP A 182 3.21 22.77 4.61
CA ASP A 182 3.56 23.37 3.32
C ASP A 182 2.51 23.04 2.23
N GLU A 183 2.69 23.61 1.04
CA GLU A 183 1.86 23.37 -0.14
C GLU A 183 1.94 21.93 -0.69
N SER A 184 2.97 21.17 -0.27
CA SER A 184 3.25 19.83 -0.76
C SER A 184 2.54 18.73 0.01
N SER A 185 1.81 19.07 1.06
CA SER A 185 1.19 18.10 1.96
C SER A 185 -0.14 18.58 2.54
N TRP A 186 -0.98 17.59 2.87
CA TRP A 186 -2.27 17.75 3.57
C TRP A 186 -2.28 16.80 4.74
N GLY A 187 -2.51 17.30 5.93
CA GLY A 187 -2.45 16.56 7.17
C GLY A 187 -3.75 16.60 7.94
N TRP A 188 -4.09 15.48 8.56
CA TRP A 188 -5.09 15.42 9.62
C TRP A 188 -4.35 15.22 10.94
N ASN A 189 -4.34 16.26 11.77
CA ASN A 189 -3.79 16.21 13.11
C ASN A 189 -4.77 15.47 14.02
N LEU A 190 -4.36 14.31 14.51
CA LEU A 190 -5.17 13.45 15.36
C LEU A 190 -5.27 13.94 16.81
N VAL A 191 -4.36 14.82 17.24
CA VAL A 191 -4.34 15.36 18.59
C VAL A 191 -5.46 16.38 18.73
N ASP A 192 -5.55 17.29 17.77
CA ASP A 192 -6.49 18.43 17.78
C ASP A 192 -7.72 18.20 16.91
N ASN A 193 -7.75 17.11 16.13
CA ASN A 193 -8.81 16.79 15.16
C ASN A 193 -9.04 17.89 14.11
N ILE A 194 -7.97 18.46 13.58
CA ILE A 194 -8.01 19.52 12.55
C ILE A 194 -7.30 19.06 11.26
N LEU A 195 -7.79 19.58 10.14
CA LEU A 195 -7.13 19.45 8.85
C LEU A 195 -6.16 20.59 8.64
N LEU A 196 -4.96 20.25 8.13
CA LEU A 196 -3.86 21.17 7.90
C LEU A 196 -3.43 21.17 6.44
N HIS A 197 -3.17 22.33 5.87
CA HIS A 197 -2.54 22.51 4.57
C HIS A 197 -1.86 23.86 4.49
N ASN A 198 -0.67 23.89 3.95
CA ASN A 198 0.13 25.12 3.76
C ASN A 198 0.33 25.94 5.06
N GLY A 199 0.44 25.27 6.19
CA GLY A 199 0.59 25.88 7.50
C GLY A 199 -0.73 26.38 8.14
N ASP A 200 -1.84 26.33 7.41
CA ASP A 200 -3.13 26.83 7.87
C ASP A 200 -4.08 25.69 8.28
N THR A 201 -4.92 25.96 9.26
CA THR A 201 -6.03 25.09 9.64
C THR A 201 -7.17 25.24 8.64
N GLN A 202 -7.56 24.13 8.01
CA GLN A 202 -8.64 24.08 7.02
C GLN A 202 -10.02 23.80 7.65
N GLY A 203 -10.06 23.38 8.90
CA GLY A 203 -11.27 23.07 9.66
C GLY A 203 -11.15 21.83 10.51
N ASP A 204 -12.21 21.55 11.27
CA ASP A 204 -12.30 20.38 12.16
C ASP A 204 -12.60 19.11 11.35
N TYR A 205 -11.96 17.99 11.74
CA TYR A 205 -12.23 16.69 11.13
C TYR A 205 -11.93 15.55 12.12
N PRO A 206 -12.79 14.52 12.21
CA PRO A 206 -14.12 14.42 11.59
C PRO A 206 -15.12 15.40 12.23
N MET A 207 -16.04 15.87 11.41
CA MET A 207 -17.15 16.68 11.90
C MET A 207 -18.17 15.83 12.68
N MET A 208 -17.84 15.35 13.85
CA MET A 208 -18.73 14.59 14.75
C MET A 208 -18.55 13.07 14.81
N ASN A 209 -18.53 12.61 16.05
CA ASN A 209 -18.90 11.35 16.66
C ASN A 209 -17.90 10.16 16.62
N ASN A 210 -17.19 10.05 17.74
CA ASN A 210 -16.87 8.80 18.49
C ASN A 210 -16.66 7.52 17.67
N SER A 211 -15.67 7.47 16.81
CA SER A 211 -15.16 6.19 16.31
C SER A 211 -13.64 6.16 16.37
N PRO A 212 -13.03 5.17 17.04
CA PRO A 212 -11.57 5.03 17.08
C PRO A 212 -10.95 4.55 15.75
N LYS A 213 -11.75 4.45 14.68
CA LYS A 213 -11.30 4.04 13.34
C LYS A 213 -11.31 5.23 12.41
N TYR A 214 -10.13 5.64 11.99
CA TYR A 214 -9.90 6.76 11.09
C TYR A 214 -9.85 6.27 9.65
N GLN A 215 -10.81 6.68 8.82
CA GLN A 215 -10.85 6.38 7.38
C GLN A 215 -10.60 7.66 6.60
N ILE A 216 -9.55 7.66 5.80
CA ILE A 216 -9.22 8.79 4.91
C ILE A 216 -9.62 8.42 3.49
N TYR A 217 -10.52 9.21 2.90
CA TYR A 217 -10.91 9.12 1.50
C TYR A 217 -10.28 10.27 0.71
N LEU A 218 -9.54 9.94 -0.34
CA LEU A 218 -8.88 10.92 -1.17
C LEU A 218 -9.35 10.84 -2.63
N LEU A 219 -9.74 12.01 -3.13
CA LEU A 219 -9.95 12.26 -4.55
C LEU A 219 -8.74 13.03 -5.07
N THR A 220 -7.91 12.41 -5.89
CA THR A 220 -6.65 13.05 -6.30
C THR A 220 -6.66 13.49 -7.76
N PRO A 221 -6.31 14.73 -8.06
CA PRO A 221 -5.91 15.16 -9.41
C PRO A 221 -4.39 15.04 -9.66
N ASN A 222 -3.55 14.94 -8.62
CA ASN A 222 -2.08 14.96 -8.73
C ASN A 222 -1.45 13.72 -8.09
N TYR A 223 -0.17 13.47 -8.41
CA TYR A 223 0.60 12.36 -7.85
C TYR A 223 0.83 12.57 -6.35
N ILE A 224 0.03 11.89 -5.54
CA ILE A 224 0.03 11.98 -4.09
C ILE A 224 0.36 10.61 -3.48
N GLN A 225 1.16 10.62 -2.45
CA GLN A 225 1.59 9.45 -1.72
C GLN A 225 1.14 9.56 -0.27
N LEU A 226 0.59 8.46 0.29
CA LEU A 226 0.24 8.43 1.70
C LEU A 226 1.47 8.73 2.54
N SER A 227 1.35 9.70 3.41
CA SER A 227 2.39 10.11 4.34
C SER A 227 1.88 10.08 5.76
N GLN A 228 2.79 9.90 6.68
CA GLN A 228 2.48 9.89 8.09
C GLN A 228 3.61 10.44 8.92
N GLN A 229 3.20 11.13 9.97
CA GLN A 229 4.04 11.65 11.00
C GLN A 229 3.66 11.03 12.34
N CYS A 230 4.59 10.42 13.04
CA CYS A 230 4.28 9.70 14.26
C CYS A 230 5.23 9.88 15.43
N MET A 231 4.66 9.65 16.63
CA MET A 231 5.37 9.35 17.87
C MET A 231 5.03 7.95 18.43
N GLY A 232 4.48 7.05 17.64
CA GLY A 232 4.04 5.71 18.09
C GLY A 232 4.28 4.60 17.07
N THR A 233 3.78 3.41 17.35
CA THR A 233 3.84 2.23 16.48
C THR A 233 2.60 2.15 15.59
N LEU A 234 2.80 1.80 14.32
CA LEU A 234 1.76 1.73 13.31
C LEU A 234 1.70 0.41 12.57
N LYS A 235 0.49 -0.07 12.32
CA LYS A 235 0.20 -1.27 11.53
C LYS A 235 -0.76 -0.95 10.38
N TYR A 236 -0.57 -1.60 9.25
CA TYR A 236 -1.42 -1.56 8.06
C TYR A 236 -2.34 -2.76 7.94
N GLN A 237 -3.57 -2.58 7.52
CA GLN A 237 -4.45 -3.65 7.08
C GLN A 237 -5.17 -3.27 5.78
N TRP A 238 -5.32 -4.23 4.86
CA TRP A 238 -6.00 -4.06 3.59
C TRP A 238 -7.51 -4.30 3.70
N CYS A 239 -8.29 -3.44 3.04
CA CYS A 239 -9.67 -3.76 2.66
C CYS A 239 -9.74 -4.08 1.16
N MET A 240 -10.33 -5.22 0.85
CA MET A 240 -10.79 -5.56 -0.50
C MET A 240 -12.18 -4.99 -0.76
#